data_ab9775654e2fe631009c8fb11899d3dd
#
_entry.id   ab9775654e2fe631009c8fb11899d3dd
#
_cell.length_a   1.000
_cell.length_b   1.000
_cell.length_c   1.000
_cell.angle_alpha   90.00
_cell.angle_beta   90.00
_cell.angle_gamma   90.00
#
_symmetry.space_group_name_H-M   'P 1'
#
loop_
_entity.id
_entity.type
_entity.pdbx_description
1 polymer ?
#
loop_
_entity_poly.entity_id
_entity_poly.type
_entity_poly.pdbx_seq_one_letter_code
_entity_poly.pdbx_strand_id
1 'polypeptide(L)'
;MRIIPLSEGTFTIDNTKLFVPFDEQDHDLMNRPIGSLLVEVQPFVIITSKDILLFDTGLGFVRQSADSFREKNGILQLHQNLMDAGINPSEITKVLLSHLHKDHAGGVGDKRKGFDGILSFARAQYYVQRTELAFAFEKGAPSFITEELTCLRESEQVVLLDGNGVIDDYIYYEVTGAHSPNHQVFWIKDDSDTIFFGGDDAPQLQQMKHRFVAKYDFDGKKAMELRRQWWERGEKEGWTFLFYHDVKNPVWKFH
;
A
#
# COMPACT_ATOMS: atom_id res chain seq x y z
N MET A 1 -7.47 -18.61 -1.54
CA MET A 1 -7.12 -17.43 -0.70
C MET A 1 -8.30 -16.49 -0.55
N ARG A 2 -8.43 -15.75 0.57
CA ARG A 2 -9.49 -14.72 0.78
C ARG A 2 -8.85 -13.35 0.78
N ILE A 3 -9.39 -12.43 -0.04
CA ILE A 3 -8.92 -11.05 -0.19
C ILE A 3 -9.90 -10.11 0.51
N ILE A 4 -9.41 -9.16 1.27
CA ILE A 4 -10.22 -8.16 1.99
C ILE A 4 -9.57 -6.79 1.76
N PRO A 5 -10.21 -5.91 0.98
CA PRO A 5 -9.83 -4.50 0.89
C PRO A 5 -10.17 -3.78 2.20
N LEU A 6 -9.27 -2.93 2.68
CA LEU A 6 -9.42 -2.17 3.94
C LEU A 6 -9.37 -0.67 3.64
N SER A 7 -10.45 -0.15 3.02
CA SER A 7 -10.52 1.26 2.65
C SER A 7 -10.39 2.20 3.85
N GLU A 8 -9.48 3.15 3.77
CA GLU A 8 -9.39 4.30 4.67
C GLU A 8 -10.12 5.53 4.12
N GLY A 9 -10.70 5.42 2.92
CA GLY A 9 -11.51 6.43 2.26
C GLY A 9 -10.93 6.93 0.94
N THR A 10 -11.77 7.72 0.27
CA THR A 10 -11.45 8.37 -1.00
C THR A 10 -10.93 9.78 -0.76
N PHE A 11 -9.86 10.14 -1.45
CA PHE A 11 -9.17 11.42 -1.28
C PHE A 11 -8.89 12.06 -2.64
N THR A 12 -8.75 13.40 -2.63
CA THR A 12 -8.07 14.12 -3.70
C THR A 12 -6.64 14.44 -3.29
N ILE A 13 -5.72 14.32 -4.23
CA ILE A 13 -4.31 14.67 -4.06
C ILE A 13 -3.86 15.51 -5.25
N ASP A 14 -3.14 16.58 -5.00
CA ASP A 14 -2.54 17.46 -6.00
C ASP A 14 -1.02 17.58 -5.85
N ASN A 15 -0.43 18.59 -6.42
CA ASN A 15 1.00 18.86 -6.35
C ASN A 15 1.50 19.22 -4.94
N THR A 16 0.62 19.55 -4.00
CA THR A 16 0.97 19.77 -2.58
C THR A 16 1.19 18.46 -1.84
N LYS A 17 0.78 17.35 -2.43
CA LYS A 17 0.80 16.00 -1.84
C LYS A 17 0.03 15.88 -0.52
N LEU A 18 -0.97 16.74 -0.32
CA LEU A 18 -1.92 16.61 0.77
C LEU A 18 -3.08 15.71 0.33
N PHE A 19 -3.45 14.77 1.20
CA PHE A 19 -4.64 13.94 1.03
C PHE A 19 -5.83 14.69 1.62
N VAL A 20 -6.74 15.16 0.75
CA VAL A 20 -7.97 15.85 1.16
C VAL A 20 -9.12 14.87 0.97
N PRO A 21 -9.91 14.54 2.03
CA PRO A 21 -11.07 13.68 1.89
C PRO A 21 -12.01 14.19 0.79
N PHE A 22 -12.46 13.27 -0.05
CA PHE A 22 -13.44 13.58 -1.08
C PHE A 22 -14.83 13.47 -0.48
N ASP A 23 -15.66 14.49 -0.65
CA ASP A 23 -17.05 14.46 -0.17
C ASP A 23 -17.87 13.52 -1.06
N GLU A 24 -18.27 12.38 -0.49
CA GLU A 24 -19.09 11.39 -1.19
C GLU A 24 -20.51 11.90 -1.51
N GLN A 25 -20.98 12.96 -0.85
CA GLN A 25 -22.26 13.59 -1.16
C GLN A 25 -22.19 14.44 -2.42
N ASP A 26 -20.99 14.90 -2.77
CA ASP A 26 -20.70 15.55 -4.05
C ASP A 26 -20.26 14.46 -5.07
N HIS A 27 -21.21 13.68 -5.53
CA HIS A 27 -20.99 12.57 -6.47
C HIS A 27 -20.46 13.01 -7.84
N ASP A 28 -20.19 14.29 -8.03
CA ASP A 28 -19.66 14.80 -9.28
C ASP A 28 -18.13 14.79 -9.28
N LEU A 29 -17.58 13.74 -9.88
CA LEU A 29 -16.14 13.63 -10.13
C LEU A 29 -15.55 14.84 -10.90
N MET A 30 -16.40 15.67 -11.51
CA MET A 30 -16.00 16.87 -12.23
C MET A 30 -15.77 18.06 -11.30
N ASN A 31 -16.31 18.04 -10.08
CA ASN A 31 -16.16 19.13 -9.10
C ASN A 31 -14.87 19.06 -8.27
N ARG A 32 -14.07 18.01 -8.46
CA ARG A 32 -12.76 17.96 -7.79
C ARG A 32 -11.84 19.10 -8.25
N PRO A 33 -10.90 19.56 -7.40
CA PRO A 33 -9.96 20.62 -7.78
C PRO A 33 -9.21 20.28 -9.08
N ILE A 34 -9.11 21.25 -9.99
CA ILE A 34 -8.42 21.08 -11.27
C ILE A 34 -6.97 20.64 -11.03
N GLY A 35 -6.56 19.55 -11.71
CA GLY A 35 -5.22 19.00 -11.57
C GLY A 35 -5.02 18.06 -10.39
N SER A 36 -6.06 17.83 -9.56
CA SER A 36 -6.01 16.79 -8.53
C SER A 36 -6.31 15.40 -9.11
N LEU A 37 -5.74 14.38 -8.45
CA LEU A 37 -6.09 12.98 -8.68
C LEU A 37 -7.12 12.55 -7.63
N LEU A 38 -8.08 11.73 -8.04
CA LEU A 38 -8.96 11.03 -7.13
C LEU A 38 -8.37 9.65 -6.87
N VAL A 39 -8.12 9.35 -5.60
CA VAL A 39 -7.47 8.11 -5.16
C VAL A 39 -8.20 7.52 -3.97
N GLU A 40 -8.28 6.20 -3.91
CA GLU A 40 -8.59 5.47 -2.69
C GLU A 40 -7.28 5.24 -1.92
N VAL A 41 -7.33 5.14 -0.60
CA VAL A 41 -6.23 4.60 0.20
C VAL A 41 -6.69 3.28 0.77
N GLN A 42 -6.12 2.18 0.27
CA GLN A 42 -6.72 0.88 0.47
C GLN A 42 -5.68 -0.23 0.69
N PRO A 43 -5.21 -0.40 1.95
CA PRO A 43 -4.48 -1.61 2.33
C PRO A 43 -5.30 -2.87 2.07
N PHE A 44 -4.62 -3.98 1.85
CA PHE A 44 -5.27 -5.27 1.62
C PHE A 44 -4.85 -6.32 2.63
N VAL A 45 -5.81 -7.11 3.08
CA VAL A 45 -5.50 -8.38 3.76
C VAL A 45 -5.71 -9.54 2.80
N ILE A 46 -4.75 -10.46 2.80
CA ILE A 46 -4.89 -11.77 2.17
C ILE A 46 -4.77 -12.84 3.25
N ILE A 47 -5.85 -13.62 3.42
CA ILE A 47 -5.85 -14.78 4.30
C ILE A 47 -5.52 -16.01 3.46
N THR A 48 -4.39 -16.61 3.76
CA THR A 48 -3.92 -17.87 3.17
C THR A 48 -4.12 -19.03 4.15
N SER A 49 -3.73 -20.24 3.77
CA SER A 49 -3.70 -21.38 4.69
C SER A 49 -2.58 -21.29 5.74
N LYS A 50 -1.59 -20.39 5.54
CA LYS A 50 -0.39 -20.28 6.39
C LYS A 50 -0.37 -18.99 7.18
N ASP A 51 -0.84 -17.88 6.58
CA ASP A 51 -0.61 -16.54 7.06
C ASP A 51 -1.85 -15.63 6.88
N ILE A 52 -1.90 -14.58 7.68
CA ILE A 52 -2.73 -13.40 7.44
C ILE A 52 -1.77 -12.27 7.07
N LEU A 53 -1.72 -11.97 5.77
CA LEU A 53 -0.83 -11.00 5.15
C LEU A 53 -1.52 -9.63 5.10
N LEU A 54 -0.80 -8.57 5.45
CA LEU A 54 -1.23 -7.19 5.24
C LEU A 54 -0.31 -6.52 4.21
N PHE A 55 -0.89 -5.96 3.17
CA PHE A 55 -0.20 -5.18 2.14
C PHE A 55 -0.38 -3.70 2.39
N ASP A 56 0.73 -3.04 2.66
CA ASP A 56 0.83 -1.64 3.07
C ASP A 56 -0.01 -1.32 4.32
N THR A 57 0.15 -0.14 4.90
CA THR A 57 -0.44 0.19 6.20
C THR A 57 -1.22 1.50 6.21
N GLY A 58 -1.55 2.04 5.04
CA GLY A 58 -2.38 3.22 4.91
C GLY A 58 -1.73 4.52 5.38
N LEU A 59 -2.59 5.49 5.64
CA LEU A 59 -2.22 6.86 6.00
C LEU A 59 -1.77 7.01 7.47
N GLY A 60 -2.11 6.06 8.32
CA GLY A 60 -1.73 6.10 9.74
C GLY A 60 -2.22 7.35 10.48
N PHE A 61 -1.36 7.90 11.32
CA PHE A 61 -1.64 9.07 12.15
C PHE A 61 -1.20 10.40 11.50
N VAL A 62 -1.00 10.48 10.19
CA VAL A 62 -0.48 11.68 9.54
C VAL A 62 -1.23 12.91 10.02
N ARG A 63 -0.48 13.89 10.51
CA ARG A 63 -0.97 15.21 10.92
C ARG A 63 -1.51 15.98 9.71
N GLN A 64 -2.73 15.69 9.31
CA GLN A 64 -3.47 16.63 8.48
C GLN A 64 -4.50 17.31 9.36
N SER A 65 -4.45 18.64 9.32
CA SER A 65 -5.39 19.58 9.90
C SER A 65 -6.49 18.92 10.74
N ALA A 66 -6.39 19.05 12.06
CA ALA A 66 -7.47 18.99 13.06
C ALA A 66 -8.44 17.81 13.04
N ASP A 67 -8.49 16.94 12.08
CA ASP A 67 -9.59 16.02 11.91
C ASP A 67 -9.16 14.55 11.79
N SER A 68 -9.19 13.94 12.81
CA SER A 68 -9.85 12.81 13.45
C SER A 68 -10.46 11.69 12.57
N PHE A 69 -10.46 11.75 11.23
CA PHE A 69 -11.04 10.67 10.42
C PHE A 69 -10.13 9.43 10.28
N ARG A 70 -8.87 9.55 10.70
CA ARG A 70 -7.91 8.44 10.73
C ARG A 70 -7.74 7.79 12.09
N GLU A 71 -8.19 8.47 13.13
CA GLU A 71 -8.18 8.00 14.50
C GLU A 71 -9.58 8.12 15.09
N LYS A 72 -10.38 7.10 14.91
CA LYS A 72 -11.70 7.03 15.51
C LYS A 72 -11.55 6.43 16.91
N ASN A 73 -11.91 7.20 17.94
CA ASN A 73 -11.84 6.76 19.34
C ASN A 73 -10.43 6.34 19.83
N GLY A 74 -9.37 6.98 19.32
CA GLY A 74 -7.99 6.65 19.70
C GLY A 74 -7.46 5.35 19.06
N ILE A 75 -8.15 4.83 18.04
CA ILE A 75 -7.75 3.62 17.30
C ILE A 75 -7.38 4.02 15.87
N LEU A 76 -6.28 3.47 15.35
CA LEU A 76 -5.95 3.61 13.93
C LEU A 76 -7.13 3.18 13.05
N GLN A 77 -7.44 3.95 12.01
CA GLN A 77 -8.52 3.59 11.07
C GLN A 77 -8.30 2.19 10.49
N LEU A 78 -7.06 1.85 10.15
CA LEU A 78 -6.70 0.51 9.67
C LEU A 78 -7.02 -0.59 10.69
N HIS A 79 -6.76 -0.36 11.99
CA HIS A 79 -7.12 -1.32 13.04
C HIS A 79 -8.64 -1.47 13.16
N GLN A 80 -9.40 -0.37 13.05
CA GLN A 80 -10.86 -0.44 13.05
C GLN A 80 -11.38 -1.22 11.85
N ASN A 81 -10.85 -0.96 10.65
CA ASN A 81 -11.23 -1.66 9.42
C ASN A 81 -10.94 -3.18 9.52
N LEU A 82 -9.83 -3.56 10.13
CA LEU A 82 -9.53 -4.96 10.42
C LEU A 82 -10.56 -5.59 11.34
N MET A 83 -10.88 -4.92 12.47
CA MET A 83 -11.87 -5.41 13.43
C MET A 83 -13.26 -5.51 12.82
N ASP A 84 -13.66 -4.56 12.00
CA ASP A 84 -14.94 -4.57 11.27
C ASP A 84 -15.00 -5.72 10.24
N ALA A 85 -13.84 -6.11 9.70
CA ALA A 85 -13.70 -7.30 8.85
C ALA A 85 -13.60 -8.62 9.63
N GLY A 86 -13.67 -8.58 10.97
CA GLY A 86 -13.57 -9.74 11.86
C GLY A 86 -12.15 -10.25 12.08
N ILE A 87 -11.14 -9.39 11.89
CA ILE A 87 -9.72 -9.73 12.07
C ILE A 87 -9.17 -8.89 13.21
N ASN A 88 -8.63 -9.55 14.25
CA ASN A 88 -7.89 -8.82 15.27
C ASN A 88 -6.53 -8.37 14.70
N PRO A 89 -6.10 -7.11 14.87
CA PRO A 89 -4.78 -6.65 14.42
C PRO A 89 -3.61 -7.52 14.88
N SER A 90 -3.74 -8.20 16.03
CA SER A 90 -2.72 -9.13 16.52
C SER A 90 -2.66 -10.47 15.77
N GLU A 91 -3.59 -10.75 14.88
CA GLU A 91 -3.60 -11.95 14.02
C GLU A 91 -2.80 -11.76 12.73
N ILE A 92 -2.47 -10.50 12.37
CA ILE A 92 -1.59 -10.23 11.22
C ILE A 92 -0.23 -10.87 11.49
N THR A 93 0.21 -11.73 10.58
CA THR A 93 1.49 -12.45 10.69
C THR A 93 2.61 -11.78 9.91
N LYS A 94 2.29 -11.16 8.79
CA LYS A 94 3.26 -10.46 7.94
C LYS A 94 2.69 -9.14 7.40
N VAL A 95 3.50 -8.09 7.44
CA VAL A 95 3.25 -6.81 6.78
C VAL A 95 4.23 -6.69 5.61
N LEU A 96 3.70 -6.54 4.41
CA LEU A 96 4.45 -6.47 3.16
C LEU A 96 4.36 -5.04 2.62
N LEU A 97 5.47 -4.29 2.68
CA LEU A 97 5.50 -2.89 2.28
C LEU A 97 5.99 -2.76 0.84
N SER A 98 5.16 -2.21 -0.05
CA SER A 98 5.54 -1.97 -1.44
C SER A 98 6.59 -0.87 -1.55
N HIS A 99 6.40 0.21 -0.81
CA HIS A 99 7.31 1.33 -0.65
C HIS A 99 6.91 2.13 0.61
N LEU A 100 7.62 3.23 0.90
CA LEU A 100 7.45 3.94 2.18
C LEU A 100 6.86 5.34 2.04
N HIS A 101 6.10 5.63 0.97
CA HIS A 101 5.31 6.86 0.94
C HIS A 101 4.27 6.84 2.08
N LYS A 102 3.93 8.02 2.57
CA LYS A 102 3.13 8.24 3.78
C LYS A 102 1.73 7.61 3.77
N ASP A 103 1.17 7.40 2.59
CA ASP A 103 -0.14 6.77 2.40
C ASP A 103 -0.06 5.24 2.27
N HIS A 104 1.14 4.69 2.22
CA HIS A 104 1.41 3.25 2.24
C HIS A 104 2.02 2.79 3.56
N ALA A 105 2.83 3.63 4.19
CA ALA A 105 3.58 3.27 5.40
C ALA A 105 3.20 4.10 6.63
N GLY A 106 2.17 4.95 6.57
CA GLY A 106 1.77 5.80 7.68
C GLY A 106 1.31 5.04 8.93
N GLY A 107 0.77 3.83 8.76
CA GLY A 107 0.31 2.98 9.85
C GLY A 107 1.32 1.96 10.38
N VAL A 108 2.61 2.03 9.99
CA VAL A 108 3.62 1.06 10.46
C VAL A 108 3.87 1.15 11.97
N GLY A 109 3.79 2.35 12.55
CA GLY A 109 4.04 2.59 13.97
C GLY A 109 2.79 2.92 14.78
N ASP A 110 2.77 2.52 16.06
CA ASP A 110 1.69 2.84 17.00
C ASP A 110 2.08 4.05 17.88
N LYS A 111 1.68 5.25 17.48
CA LYS A 111 1.96 6.51 18.19
C LYS A 111 1.35 6.62 19.59
N ARG A 112 0.33 5.84 19.89
CA ARG A 112 -0.29 5.83 21.24
C ARG A 112 0.67 5.36 22.32
N LYS A 113 1.73 4.66 21.91
CA LYS A 113 2.76 4.12 22.80
C LYS A 113 4.06 4.94 22.81
N GLY A 114 4.03 6.12 22.20
CA GLY A 114 5.21 6.94 21.96
C GLY A 114 5.88 6.61 20.61
N PHE A 115 6.79 7.47 20.14
CA PHE A 115 7.51 7.24 18.87
C PHE A 115 8.61 6.16 18.99
N ASP A 116 8.71 5.47 20.10
CA ASP A 116 9.86 4.68 20.49
C ASP A 116 9.81 3.25 19.93
N GLY A 117 9.87 3.11 18.60
CA GLY A 117 10.17 1.82 17.97
C GLY A 117 9.05 0.76 18.02
N ILE A 118 7.81 1.13 18.39
CA ILE A 118 6.70 0.18 18.52
C ILE A 118 5.92 0.09 17.21
N LEU A 119 5.92 -1.09 16.62
CA LEU A 119 5.15 -1.40 15.42
C LEU A 119 3.65 -1.61 15.76
N SER A 120 2.77 -1.24 14.81
CA SER A 120 1.31 -1.33 14.97
C SER A 120 0.82 -2.77 15.09
N PHE A 121 1.48 -3.71 14.42
CA PHE A 121 1.11 -5.13 14.40
C PHE A 121 2.14 -5.94 15.20
N ALA A 122 1.86 -6.13 16.49
CA ALA A 122 2.82 -6.61 17.47
C ALA A 122 3.34 -8.05 17.24
N ARG A 123 2.66 -8.86 16.42
CA ARG A 123 3.05 -10.24 16.09
C ARG A 123 3.53 -10.42 14.66
N ALA A 124 3.44 -9.37 13.84
CA ALA A 124 3.81 -9.45 12.44
C ALA A 124 5.33 -9.29 12.25
N GLN A 125 5.86 -9.98 11.25
CA GLN A 125 7.12 -9.61 10.63
C GLN A 125 6.85 -8.58 9.53
N TYR A 126 7.70 -7.55 9.45
CA TYR A 126 7.60 -6.49 8.45
C TYR A 126 8.67 -6.67 7.40
N TYR A 127 8.27 -6.71 6.15
CA TYR A 127 9.17 -6.92 5.02
C TYR A 127 9.28 -5.63 4.20
N VAL A 128 10.48 -5.09 4.11
CA VAL A 128 10.78 -3.85 3.39
C VAL A 128 12.15 -3.92 2.73
N GLN A 129 12.32 -3.33 1.55
CA GLN A 129 13.64 -3.22 0.93
C GLN A 129 14.56 -2.34 1.77
N ARG A 130 15.78 -2.82 2.06
CA ARG A 130 16.82 -2.07 2.78
C ARG A 130 17.09 -0.72 2.11
N THR A 131 17.17 -0.73 0.80
CA THR A 131 17.43 0.46 -0.01
C THR A 131 16.25 1.44 0.01
N GLU A 132 15.00 0.97 0.09
CA GLU A 132 13.83 1.83 0.23
C GLU A 132 13.82 2.52 1.61
N LEU A 133 14.11 1.79 2.67
CA LEU A 133 14.20 2.36 4.02
C LEU A 133 15.29 3.42 4.10
N ALA A 134 16.48 3.16 3.52
CA ALA A 134 17.56 4.14 3.48
C ALA A 134 17.16 5.39 2.66
N PHE A 135 16.55 5.19 1.50
CA PHE A 135 16.08 6.26 0.62
C PHE A 135 15.02 7.14 1.28
N ALA A 136 14.06 6.53 1.99
CA ALA A 136 13.01 7.25 2.69
C ALA A 136 13.58 8.25 3.72
N PHE A 137 14.59 7.84 4.47
CA PHE A 137 15.28 8.71 5.44
C PHE A 137 16.17 9.78 4.77
N GLU A 138 16.73 9.49 3.61
CA GLU A 138 17.50 10.48 2.83
C GLU A 138 16.59 11.58 2.26
N LYS A 139 15.41 11.19 1.73
CA LYS A 139 14.50 12.11 1.04
C LYS A 139 13.58 12.88 1.99
N GLY A 140 13.00 12.23 2.99
CA GLY A 140 12.12 12.84 3.96
C GLY A 140 10.83 13.42 3.37
N ALA A 141 10.26 14.39 4.08
CA ALA A 141 9.03 15.06 3.69
C ALA A 141 9.11 15.75 2.31
N PRO A 142 8.00 15.87 1.60
CA PRO A 142 6.62 15.57 2.01
C PRO A 142 6.15 14.15 1.71
N SER A 143 6.93 13.33 1.01
CA SER A 143 6.52 11.99 0.59
C SER A 143 6.73 10.95 1.69
N PHE A 144 7.81 11.09 2.45
CA PHE A 144 8.18 10.18 3.54
C PHE A 144 8.12 10.91 4.88
N ILE A 145 7.42 10.36 5.84
CA ILE A 145 7.35 10.91 7.21
C ILE A 145 8.32 10.09 8.08
N THR A 146 9.55 10.54 8.13
CA THR A 146 10.67 9.79 8.75
C THR A 146 10.44 9.46 10.21
N GLU A 147 9.74 10.34 10.94
CA GLU A 147 9.36 10.13 12.33
C GLU A 147 8.42 8.92 12.51
N GLU A 148 7.61 8.62 11.50
CA GLU A 148 6.70 7.46 11.51
C GLU A 148 7.42 6.16 11.15
N LEU A 149 8.51 6.28 10.38
CA LEU A 149 9.30 5.14 9.90
C LEU A 149 10.40 4.70 10.88
N THR A 150 10.65 5.46 11.97
CA THR A 150 11.72 5.16 12.93
C THR A 150 11.61 3.74 13.50
N CYS A 151 10.39 3.29 13.81
CA CYS A 151 10.12 1.94 14.30
C CYS A 151 10.61 0.82 13.33
N LEU A 152 10.66 1.09 12.03
CA LEU A 152 11.20 0.12 11.06
C LEU A 152 12.72 -0.04 11.14
N ARG A 153 13.45 0.94 11.69
CA ARG A 153 14.91 0.86 11.86
C ARG A 153 15.31 0.14 13.14
N GLU A 154 14.47 0.17 14.14
CA GLU A 154 14.82 -0.20 15.52
C GLU A 154 14.24 -1.55 15.94
N SER A 155 13.24 -2.06 15.22
CA SER A 155 12.55 -3.28 15.61
C SER A 155 13.17 -4.54 15.01
N GLU A 156 13.32 -5.58 15.84
CA GLU A 156 13.72 -6.93 15.43
C GLU A 156 12.64 -7.65 14.58
N GLN A 157 11.42 -7.14 14.54
CA GLN A 157 10.34 -7.68 13.69
C GLN A 157 10.54 -7.32 12.21
N VAL A 158 11.50 -6.46 11.88
CA VAL A 158 11.72 -5.97 10.51
C VAL A 158 12.74 -6.82 9.80
N VAL A 159 12.30 -7.41 8.70
CA VAL A 159 13.13 -8.16 7.77
C VAL A 159 13.50 -7.25 6.60
N LEU A 160 14.77 -6.87 6.55
CA LEU A 160 15.30 -6.06 5.46
C LEU A 160 15.61 -6.94 4.26
N LEU A 161 14.87 -6.71 3.17
CA LEU A 161 15.04 -7.41 1.90
C LEU A 161 16.13 -6.75 1.07
N ASP A 162 16.84 -7.55 0.27
CA ASP A 162 17.86 -7.08 -0.66
C ASP A 162 17.57 -7.63 -2.07
N GLY A 163 17.00 -6.77 -2.95
CA GLY A 163 16.66 -7.13 -4.32
C GLY A 163 15.40 -8.00 -4.44
N ASN A 164 15.41 -8.92 -5.40
CA ASN A 164 14.28 -9.82 -5.71
C ASN A 164 14.39 -11.13 -4.93
N GLY A 165 13.26 -11.76 -4.63
CA GLY A 165 13.29 -13.03 -3.91
C GLY A 165 11.93 -13.65 -3.64
N VAL A 166 11.92 -14.57 -2.68
CA VAL A 166 10.73 -15.28 -2.23
C VAL A 166 10.75 -15.42 -0.70
N ILE A 167 9.61 -15.23 -0.06
CA ILE A 167 9.37 -15.43 1.37
C ILE A 167 8.49 -16.68 1.50
N ASP A 168 8.90 -17.62 2.35
CA ASP A 168 8.17 -18.85 2.71
C ASP A 168 7.65 -19.66 1.50
N ASP A 169 8.42 -19.63 0.39
CA ASP A 169 8.20 -20.35 -0.87
C ASP A 169 6.93 -19.97 -1.66
N TYR A 170 6.14 -18.98 -1.21
CA TYR A 170 4.88 -18.62 -1.88
C TYR A 170 4.64 -17.11 -2.04
N ILE A 171 5.42 -16.25 -1.37
CA ILE A 171 5.36 -14.80 -1.51
C ILE A 171 6.56 -14.33 -2.31
N TYR A 172 6.38 -14.09 -3.60
CA TYR A 172 7.42 -13.58 -4.49
C TYR A 172 7.43 -12.07 -4.47
N TYR A 173 8.61 -11.47 -4.49
CA TYR A 173 8.77 -10.01 -4.57
C TYR A 173 9.85 -9.61 -5.56
N GLU A 174 9.66 -8.46 -6.19
CA GLU A 174 10.58 -7.90 -7.19
C GLU A 174 10.69 -6.40 -7.05
N VAL A 175 11.92 -5.88 -7.04
CA VAL A 175 12.21 -4.45 -7.06
C VAL A 175 12.02 -3.93 -8.47
N THR A 176 11.10 -3.00 -8.64
CA THR A 176 10.78 -2.40 -9.92
C THR A 176 11.54 -1.11 -10.18
N GLY A 177 11.63 -0.24 -9.16
CA GLY A 177 12.24 1.07 -9.28
C GLY A 177 11.55 1.95 -10.32
N ALA A 178 10.22 1.89 -10.41
CA ALA A 178 9.47 2.66 -11.39
C ALA A 178 8.69 3.81 -10.75
N HIS A 179 7.76 3.57 -9.81
CA HIS A 179 7.09 4.65 -9.07
C HIS A 179 8.04 5.37 -8.10
N SER A 180 8.78 4.62 -7.29
CA SER A 180 9.93 5.12 -6.52
C SER A 180 11.18 4.30 -6.86
N PRO A 181 12.40 4.81 -6.57
CA PRO A 181 13.64 4.12 -6.97
C PRO A 181 13.79 2.69 -6.44
N ASN A 182 13.15 2.38 -5.32
CA ASN A 182 13.26 1.08 -4.67
C ASN A 182 11.89 0.43 -4.42
N HIS A 183 10.84 0.87 -5.13
CA HIS A 183 9.52 0.27 -5.09
C HIS A 183 9.59 -1.21 -5.42
N GLN A 184 8.78 -2.03 -4.72
CA GLN A 184 8.66 -3.46 -4.98
C GLN A 184 7.21 -3.88 -5.15
N VAL A 185 7.01 -4.95 -5.89
CA VAL A 185 5.72 -5.59 -6.13
C VAL A 185 5.72 -7.02 -5.60
N PHE A 186 4.53 -7.60 -5.39
CA PHE A 186 4.37 -8.92 -4.81
C PHE A 186 3.45 -9.82 -5.63
N TRP A 187 3.77 -11.12 -5.65
CA TRP A 187 2.88 -12.19 -6.10
C TRP A 187 2.69 -13.19 -4.98
N ILE A 188 1.44 -13.45 -4.62
CA ILE A 188 1.09 -14.49 -3.66
C ILE A 188 0.56 -15.67 -4.47
N LYS A 189 1.21 -16.81 -4.33
CA LYS A 189 0.89 -17.99 -5.13
C LYS A 189 0.50 -19.15 -4.25
N ASP A 190 -0.60 -19.80 -4.58
CA ASP A 190 -0.90 -21.16 -4.13
C ASP A 190 -1.10 -22.09 -5.34
N ASP A 191 -1.54 -23.30 -5.10
CA ASP A 191 -1.68 -24.31 -6.18
C ASP A 191 -2.68 -23.90 -7.28
N SER A 192 -3.59 -22.98 -7.01
CA SER A 192 -4.72 -22.64 -7.88
C SER A 192 -4.76 -21.17 -8.32
N ASP A 193 -4.22 -20.26 -7.51
CA ASP A 193 -4.40 -18.83 -7.70
C ASP A 193 -3.08 -18.06 -7.60
N THR A 194 -2.98 -16.99 -8.39
CA THR A 194 -1.93 -15.98 -8.25
C THR A 194 -2.58 -14.63 -7.99
N ILE A 195 -2.25 -14.02 -6.85
CA ILE A 195 -2.67 -12.67 -6.51
C ILE A 195 -1.48 -11.74 -6.72
N PHE A 196 -1.66 -10.68 -7.49
CA PHE A 196 -0.65 -9.66 -7.76
C PHE A 196 -1.00 -8.36 -7.04
N PHE A 197 -0.05 -7.84 -6.26
CA PHE A 197 -0.09 -6.53 -5.66
C PHE A 197 1.04 -5.67 -6.21
N GLY A 198 0.68 -4.67 -7.01
CA GLY A 198 1.64 -3.80 -7.70
C GLY A 198 1.91 -2.48 -6.96
N GLY A 199 1.28 -2.22 -5.81
CA GLY A 199 1.39 -0.92 -5.14
C GLY A 199 1.13 0.23 -6.13
N ASP A 200 1.99 1.25 -6.10
CA ASP A 200 1.87 2.42 -6.97
C ASP A 200 2.43 2.25 -8.38
N ASP A 201 3.13 1.16 -8.65
CA ASP A 201 3.46 0.81 -10.04
C ASP A 201 2.23 0.34 -10.83
N ALA A 202 1.22 -0.22 -10.14
CA ALA A 202 -0.06 -0.64 -10.72
C ALA A 202 -1.25 -0.18 -9.86
N PRO A 203 -1.46 1.15 -9.66
CA PRO A 203 -2.35 1.66 -8.63
C PRO A 203 -3.84 1.53 -8.98
N GLN A 204 -4.20 1.49 -10.27
CA GLN A 204 -5.58 1.55 -10.74
C GLN A 204 -5.80 0.71 -11.99
N LEU A 205 -6.98 0.08 -12.11
CA LEU A 205 -7.37 -0.75 -13.27
C LEU A 205 -7.24 -0.01 -14.60
N GLN A 206 -7.62 1.26 -14.65
CA GLN A 206 -7.55 2.03 -15.90
C GLN A 206 -6.12 2.26 -16.37
N GLN A 207 -5.17 2.37 -15.45
CA GLN A 207 -3.74 2.50 -15.78
C GLN A 207 -3.14 1.18 -16.30
N MET A 208 -3.76 0.03 -15.99
CA MET A 208 -3.38 -1.27 -16.59
C MET A 208 -3.88 -1.40 -18.03
N LYS A 209 -5.10 -0.91 -18.29
CA LYS A 209 -5.78 -1.04 -19.60
C LYS A 209 -5.32 -0.02 -20.63
N HIS A 210 -4.74 1.09 -20.20
CA HIS A 210 -4.38 2.20 -21.08
C HIS A 210 -2.90 2.57 -20.96
N ARG A 211 -2.33 3.11 -22.04
CA ARG A 211 -0.99 3.70 -22.00
C ARG A 211 -1.01 4.98 -21.18
N PHE A 212 -0.52 4.89 -19.96
CA PHE A 212 -0.49 6.01 -19.04
C PHE A 212 0.91 6.19 -18.44
N VAL A 213 1.45 7.40 -18.53
CA VAL A 213 2.72 7.79 -17.93
C VAL A 213 2.42 8.87 -16.89
N ALA A 214 2.61 8.54 -15.62
CA ALA A 214 2.42 9.49 -14.54
C ALA A 214 3.64 10.39 -14.38
N LYS A 215 3.40 11.70 -14.16
CA LYS A 215 4.49 12.66 -13.92
C LYS A 215 5.08 12.56 -12.52
N TYR A 216 4.39 11.90 -11.62
CA TYR A 216 4.82 11.69 -10.24
C TYR A 216 5.68 10.42 -10.08
N ASP A 217 5.73 9.54 -11.09
CA ASP A 217 6.59 8.37 -11.07
C ASP A 217 8.06 8.76 -11.28
N PHE A 218 8.96 8.07 -10.62
CA PHE A 218 10.41 8.20 -10.82
C PHE A 218 10.80 7.83 -12.26
N ASP A 219 10.27 6.71 -12.77
CA ASP A 219 10.36 6.30 -14.17
C ASP A 219 8.99 5.86 -14.69
N GLY A 220 8.16 6.81 -15.06
CA GLY A 220 6.79 6.55 -15.53
C GLY A 220 6.72 5.76 -16.85
N LYS A 221 7.78 5.80 -17.67
CA LYS A 221 7.83 4.96 -18.89
C LYS A 221 8.04 3.50 -18.51
N LYS A 222 8.93 3.23 -17.59
CA LYS A 222 9.16 1.89 -17.04
C LYS A 222 7.88 1.37 -16.36
N ALA A 223 7.22 2.18 -15.54
CA ALA A 223 5.96 1.82 -14.89
C ALA A 223 4.89 1.43 -15.93
N MET A 224 4.73 2.23 -16.99
CA MET A 224 3.79 1.92 -18.08
C MET A 224 4.13 0.59 -18.78
N GLU A 225 5.40 0.32 -19.05
CA GLU A 225 5.82 -0.91 -19.72
C GLU A 225 5.62 -2.13 -18.81
N LEU A 226 5.93 -2.03 -17.53
CA LEU A 226 5.69 -3.08 -16.52
C LEU A 226 4.20 -3.40 -16.41
N ARG A 227 3.33 -2.38 -16.33
CA ARG A 227 1.86 -2.57 -16.31
C ARG A 227 1.38 -3.36 -17.50
N ARG A 228 1.87 -3.05 -18.71
CA ARG A 228 1.53 -3.80 -19.93
C ARG A 228 1.94 -5.27 -19.83
N GLN A 229 3.18 -5.54 -19.40
CA GLN A 229 3.68 -6.91 -19.25
C GLN A 229 2.90 -7.70 -18.19
N TRP A 230 2.62 -7.08 -17.05
CA TRP A 230 1.81 -7.73 -15.99
C TRP A 230 0.38 -7.98 -16.44
N TRP A 231 -0.21 -7.05 -17.18
CA TRP A 231 -1.58 -7.23 -17.69
C TRP A 231 -1.66 -8.40 -18.66
N GLU A 232 -0.79 -8.44 -19.69
CA GLU A 232 -0.71 -9.53 -20.66
C GLU A 232 -0.45 -10.88 -19.99
N ARG A 233 0.46 -10.90 -19.02
CA ARG A 233 0.77 -12.12 -18.28
C ARG A 233 -0.36 -12.54 -17.35
N GLY A 234 -0.94 -11.60 -16.64
CA GLY A 234 -2.05 -11.86 -15.72
C GLY A 234 -3.30 -12.38 -16.43
N GLU A 235 -3.61 -11.85 -17.63
CA GLU A 235 -4.68 -12.37 -18.46
C GLU A 235 -4.42 -13.82 -18.87
N LYS A 236 -3.21 -14.13 -19.32
CA LYS A 236 -2.82 -15.48 -19.73
C LYS A 236 -2.82 -16.49 -18.58
N GLU A 237 -2.39 -16.08 -17.40
CA GLU A 237 -2.20 -16.94 -16.22
C GLU A 237 -3.38 -16.87 -15.23
N GLY A 238 -4.40 -16.04 -15.48
CA GLY A 238 -5.60 -15.91 -14.65
C GLY A 238 -5.35 -15.22 -13.30
N TRP A 239 -4.49 -14.20 -13.28
CA TRP A 239 -4.16 -13.51 -12.03
C TRP A 239 -5.33 -12.71 -11.47
N THR A 240 -5.32 -12.55 -10.15
CA THR A 240 -6.12 -11.55 -9.45
C THR A 240 -5.24 -10.34 -9.12
N PHE A 241 -5.64 -9.15 -9.60
CA PHE A 241 -4.95 -7.89 -9.35
C PHE A 241 -5.57 -7.16 -8.17
N LEU A 242 -4.73 -6.54 -7.34
CA LEU A 242 -5.13 -5.63 -6.28
C LEU A 242 -4.71 -4.20 -6.63
N PHE A 243 -5.64 -3.24 -6.56
CA PHE A 243 -5.43 -1.86 -6.95
C PHE A 243 -5.60 -0.92 -5.76
N TYR A 244 -4.48 -0.46 -5.22
CA TYR A 244 -4.44 0.33 -3.98
C TYR A 244 -5.19 1.66 -4.07
N HIS A 245 -5.14 2.30 -5.22
CA HIS A 245 -5.72 3.61 -5.46
C HIS A 245 -6.96 3.62 -6.35
N ASP A 246 -7.54 2.46 -6.64
CA ASP A 246 -8.76 2.39 -7.47
C ASP A 246 -10.03 2.54 -6.62
N VAL A 247 -10.79 3.61 -6.86
CA VAL A 247 -12.01 3.93 -6.13
C VAL A 247 -13.15 2.94 -6.41
N LYS A 248 -13.14 2.27 -7.57
CA LYS A 248 -14.26 1.44 -8.03
C LYS A 248 -13.95 -0.05 -8.10
N ASN A 249 -12.71 -0.38 -8.42
CA ASN A 249 -12.29 -1.75 -8.74
C ASN A 249 -11.06 -2.13 -7.93
N PRO A 250 -11.18 -2.27 -6.60
CA PRO A 250 -10.03 -2.62 -5.75
C PRO A 250 -9.42 -3.98 -6.11
N VAL A 251 -10.26 -4.88 -6.60
CA VAL A 251 -9.87 -6.24 -6.99
C VAL A 251 -10.37 -6.52 -8.39
N TRP A 252 -9.49 -7.05 -9.22
CA TRP A 252 -9.83 -7.49 -10.57
C TRP A 252 -9.31 -8.89 -10.85
N LYS A 253 -10.18 -9.79 -11.30
CA LYS A 253 -9.81 -11.15 -11.73
C LYS A 253 -10.23 -11.36 -13.19
N PHE A 254 -9.35 -11.94 -13.98
CA PHE A 254 -9.70 -12.42 -15.32
C PHE A 254 -10.57 -13.69 -15.19
N HIS A 255 -11.57 -13.78 -16.04
CA HIS A 255 -12.53 -14.90 -16.10
C HIS A 255 -12.17 -15.88 -17.22
#